data_d63850f662b9badfec7612571de591ee
#
_entry.id   d63850f662b9badfec7612571de591ee
#
_cell.length_a   1.000
_cell.length_b   1.000
_cell.length_c   1.000
_cell.angle_alpha   90.00
_cell.angle_beta   90.00
_cell.angle_gamma   90.00
#
_symmetry.space_group_name_H-M   'P 1'
#
loop_
_entity.id
_entity.type
_entity.pdbx_description
1 polymer ?
#
loop_
_entity_poly.entity_id
_entity_poly.type
_entity_poly.pdbx_seq_one_letter_code
_entity_poly.pdbx_strand_id
1 'polypeptide(L)'
;MSDTLYAAYNSDDNYAPYLGASMLSLLQSNTSFSRICIYIMDCGMTEESRCNLQHIAAQFGREIFFVPMQQHIAQLDLHLGAHKMAVAAYARLFLTQVLPEDCSRVLYIDCDTIVKGSLAEIWKLPFGNALIAGVQDTVDNYFLSAIGLEKGLPYINAGILLVNLEAWRKENLLAQFLGVIRRFDGNVPAHDQGTINAVCGARRIVLPVRYNLTSNLYSFSAKTIRRIYFLDSYYSQNDLDAAIADPAIVHFTTGLLGRPWEEGSTHPERQVFLDALAATPWGALPLQPDSRYFGLKCFTFFYEHCPRGLFEFLYRNLCWMLHLRK
;
A
#
# COMPACT_ATOMS: atom_id res chain seq x y z
N MET A 1 -4.52 -15.41 21.33
CA MET A 1 -4.68 -14.92 19.95
C MET A 1 -4.30 -16.04 19.01
N SER A 2 -5.01 -16.18 17.89
CA SER A 2 -4.72 -17.21 16.88
C SER A 2 -3.28 -17.06 16.38
N ASP A 3 -2.54 -18.15 16.28
CA ASP A 3 -1.20 -18.23 15.67
C ASP A 3 -1.30 -18.26 14.12
N THR A 4 -2.49 -17.94 13.60
CA THR A 4 -2.81 -17.85 12.18
C THR A 4 -2.76 -16.41 11.72
N LEU A 5 -1.92 -16.12 10.73
CA LEU A 5 -1.92 -14.86 10.00
C LEU A 5 -2.89 -14.93 8.82
N TYR A 6 -3.84 -14.00 8.76
CA TYR A 6 -4.67 -13.78 7.58
C TYR A 6 -4.11 -12.59 6.80
N ALA A 7 -3.64 -12.84 5.60
CA ALA A 7 -3.15 -11.82 4.68
C ALA A 7 -4.10 -11.67 3.49
N ALA A 8 -4.33 -10.46 3.03
CA ALA A 8 -5.17 -10.18 1.86
C ALA A 8 -4.41 -9.31 0.86
N TYR A 9 -4.54 -9.66 -0.41
CA TYR A 9 -4.04 -8.90 -1.55
C TYR A 9 -5.18 -8.65 -2.54
N ASN A 10 -5.06 -7.62 -3.38
CA ASN A 10 -5.88 -7.53 -4.58
C ASN A 10 -5.00 -7.39 -5.80
N SER A 11 -5.34 -8.10 -6.89
CA SER A 11 -4.55 -8.07 -8.10
C SER A 11 -5.37 -8.38 -9.34
N ASP A 12 -4.95 -7.80 -10.45
CA ASP A 12 -5.26 -8.28 -11.80
C ASP A 12 -4.09 -9.09 -12.35
N ASP A 13 -4.21 -9.54 -13.60
CA ASP A 13 -3.18 -10.35 -14.25
C ASP A 13 -1.86 -9.57 -14.47
N ASN A 14 -1.92 -8.26 -14.70
CA ASN A 14 -0.74 -7.43 -14.93
C ASN A 14 0.13 -7.32 -13.67
N TYR A 15 -0.50 -7.35 -12.49
CA TYR A 15 0.20 -7.25 -11.21
C TYR A 15 0.51 -8.62 -10.57
N ALA A 16 0.04 -9.73 -11.17
CA ALA A 16 0.29 -11.08 -10.66
C ALA A 16 1.78 -11.41 -10.44
N PRO A 17 2.72 -11.02 -11.30
CA PRO A 17 4.16 -11.25 -11.06
C PRO A 17 4.67 -10.55 -9.81
N TYR A 18 4.27 -9.31 -9.57
CA TYR A 18 4.70 -8.51 -8.42
C TYR A 18 4.06 -9.02 -7.13
N LEU A 19 2.78 -9.40 -7.19
CA LEU A 19 2.11 -10.14 -6.12
C LEU A 19 2.88 -11.41 -5.77
N GLY A 20 3.34 -12.18 -6.77
CA GLY A 20 4.15 -13.39 -6.55
C GLY A 20 5.41 -13.11 -5.75
N ALA A 21 6.16 -12.05 -6.09
CA ALA A 21 7.34 -11.63 -5.35
C ALA A 21 7.02 -11.19 -3.91
N SER A 22 5.96 -10.39 -3.74
CA SER A 22 5.49 -9.95 -2.42
C SER A 22 5.06 -11.13 -1.55
N MET A 23 4.25 -12.04 -2.09
CA MET A 23 3.76 -13.22 -1.39
C MET A 23 4.90 -14.17 -1.01
N LEU A 24 5.86 -14.41 -1.92
CA LEU A 24 7.05 -15.21 -1.62
C LEU A 24 7.82 -14.63 -0.44
N SER A 25 8.10 -13.33 -0.47
CA SER A 25 8.83 -12.64 0.60
C SER A 25 8.08 -12.65 1.95
N LEU A 26 6.75 -12.53 1.92
CA LEU A 26 5.89 -12.68 3.11
C LEU A 26 6.08 -14.07 3.73
N LEU A 27 6.01 -15.12 2.92
CA LEU A 27 6.10 -16.50 3.38
C LEU A 27 7.49 -16.84 3.92
N GLN A 28 8.55 -16.33 3.27
CA GLN A 28 9.94 -16.50 3.72
C GLN A 28 10.21 -15.83 5.07
N SER A 29 9.70 -14.60 5.25
CA SER A 29 10.02 -13.78 6.44
C SER A 29 9.13 -14.08 7.65
N ASN A 30 8.05 -14.88 7.49
CA ASN A 30 7.05 -15.09 8.54
C ASN A 30 6.80 -16.56 8.87
N THR A 31 7.87 -17.35 8.87
CA THR A 31 7.84 -18.80 9.19
C THR A 31 7.45 -19.11 10.63
N SER A 32 7.48 -18.12 11.54
CA SER A 32 7.07 -18.27 12.93
C SER A 32 5.56 -18.43 13.12
N PHE A 33 4.74 -18.06 12.13
CA PHE A 33 3.31 -18.34 12.18
C PHE A 33 3.05 -19.81 11.85
N SER A 34 2.29 -20.50 12.71
CA SER A 34 1.91 -21.91 12.47
C SER A 34 1.07 -22.04 11.19
N ARG A 35 0.23 -21.06 10.92
CA ARG A 35 -0.63 -21.01 9.73
C ARG A 35 -0.61 -19.62 9.11
N ILE A 36 -0.54 -19.56 7.78
CA ILE A 36 -0.75 -18.32 7.01
C ILE A 36 -1.80 -18.63 5.95
N CYS A 37 -2.92 -17.90 5.99
CA CYS A 37 -3.99 -17.96 5.01
C CYS A 37 -3.96 -16.70 4.14
N ILE A 38 -3.79 -16.88 2.83
CA ILE A 38 -3.68 -15.77 1.88
C ILE A 38 -4.97 -15.69 1.06
N TYR A 39 -5.64 -14.54 1.12
CA TYR A 39 -6.83 -14.25 0.33
C TYR A 39 -6.45 -13.27 -0.80
N ILE A 40 -6.70 -13.69 -2.04
CA ILE A 40 -6.46 -12.86 -3.21
C ILE A 40 -7.81 -12.42 -3.77
N MET A 41 -8.07 -11.13 -3.67
CA MET A 41 -9.20 -10.48 -4.33
C MET A 41 -8.86 -10.38 -5.82
N ASP A 42 -9.40 -11.34 -6.59
CA ASP A 42 -9.11 -11.55 -8.00
C ASP A 42 -9.91 -10.59 -8.88
N CYS A 43 -9.20 -9.63 -9.46
CA CYS A 43 -9.74 -8.60 -10.35
C CYS A 43 -9.59 -8.95 -11.83
N GLY A 44 -9.44 -10.23 -12.17
CA GLY A 44 -9.34 -10.72 -13.55
C GLY A 44 -8.01 -11.38 -13.90
N MET A 45 -7.52 -12.25 -13.02
CA MET A 45 -6.33 -13.07 -13.27
C MET A 45 -6.62 -14.18 -14.28
N THR A 46 -5.60 -14.56 -15.03
CA THR A 46 -5.60 -15.80 -15.84
C THR A 46 -5.46 -17.03 -14.95
N GLU A 47 -5.85 -18.20 -15.49
CA GLU A 47 -5.67 -19.46 -14.78
C GLU A 47 -4.18 -19.77 -14.58
N GLU A 48 -3.33 -19.40 -15.53
CA GLU A 48 -1.88 -19.56 -15.42
C GLU A 48 -1.33 -18.77 -14.21
N SER A 49 -1.74 -17.50 -14.05
CA SER A 49 -1.33 -16.67 -12.92
C SER A 49 -1.80 -17.26 -11.58
N ARG A 50 -3.04 -17.77 -11.52
CA ARG A 50 -3.54 -18.46 -10.31
C ARG A 50 -2.70 -19.70 -9.99
N CYS A 51 -2.43 -20.56 -10.98
CA CYS A 51 -1.58 -21.75 -10.80
C CYS A 51 -0.17 -21.40 -10.31
N ASN A 52 0.43 -20.33 -10.85
CA ASN A 52 1.75 -19.88 -10.43
C ASN A 52 1.75 -19.40 -8.97
N LEU A 53 0.73 -18.68 -8.53
CA LEU A 53 0.59 -18.24 -7.14
C LEU A 53 0.33 -19.42 -6.20
N GLN A 54 -0.50 -20.38 -6.61
CA GLN A 54 -0.70 -21.65 -5.87
C GLN A 54 0.59 -22.43 -5.71
N HIS A 55 1.41 -22.49 -6.77
CA HIS A 55 2.71 -23.15 -6.73
C HIS A 55 3.63 -22.51 -5.68
N ILE A 56 3.69 -21.17 -5.62
CA ILE A 56 4.47 -20.46 -4.58
C ILE A 56 3.97 -20.82 -3.18
N ALA A 57 2.65 -20.75 -2.92
CA ALA A 57 2.09 -21.06 -1.62
C ALA A 57 2.35 -22.52 -1.19
N ALA A 58 2.25 -23.46 -2.15
CA ALA A 58 2.47 -24.88 -1.92
C ALA A 58 3.91 -25.21 -1.47
N GLN A 59 4.92 -24.46 -1.93
CA GLN A 59 6.31 -24.63 -1.50
C GLN A 59 6.49 -24.44 0.02
N PHE A 60 5.60 -23.66 0.63
CA PHE A 60 5.60 -23.37 2.08
C PHE A 60 4.49 -24.13 2.84
N GLY A 61 3.72 -24.99 2.16
CA GLY A 61 2.57 -25.67 2.75
C GLY A 61 1.51 -24.71 3.26
N ARG A 62 1.28 -23.58 2.55
CA ARG A 62 0.34 -22.51 2.95
C ARG A 62 -0.91 -22.51 2.08
N GLU A 63 -2.00 -21.98 2.65
CA GLU A 63 -3.29 -21.94 2.00
C GLU A 63 -3.49 -20.60 1.27
N ILE A 64 -4.01 -20.68 0.05
CA ILE A 64 -4.34 -19.54 -0.80
C ILE A 64 -5.77 -19.67 -1.32
N PHE A 65 -6.51 -18.57 -1.28
CA PHE A 65 -7.91 -18.49 -1.69
C PHE A 65 -8.09 -17.35 -2.67
N PHE A 66 -8.66 -17.64 -3.84
CA PHE A 66 -9.01 -16.64 -4.84
C PHE A 66 -10.48 -16.29 -4.73
N VAL A 67 -10.77 -14.99 -4.60
CA VAL A 67 -12.15 -14.49 -4.51
C VAL A 67 -12.43 -13.57 -5.70
N PRO A 68 -13.28 -13.99 -6.65
CA PRO A 68 -13.62 -13.16 -7.81
C PRO A 68 -14.31 -11.87 -7.40
N MET A 69 -13.79 -10.72 -7.85
CA MET A 69 -14.26 -9.40 -7.40
C MET A 69 -15.30 -8.75 -8.32
N GLN A 70 -15.60 -9.32 -9.49
CA GLN A 70 -16.49 -8.70 -10.49
C GLN A 70 -17.86 -8.31 -9.91
N GLN A 71 -18.48 -9.21 -9.16
CA GLN A 71 -19.80 -8.96 -8.55
C GLN A 71 -19.75 -7.97 -7.39
N HIS A 72 -18.66 -7.98 -6.61
CA HIS A 72 -18.45 -7.02 -5.53
C HIS A 72 -18.23 -5.61 -6.06
N ILE A 73 -17.38 -5.48 -7.08
CA ILE A 73 -17.08 -4.21 -7.72
C ILE A 73 -18.31 -3.63 -8.42
N ALA A 74 -19.17 -4.45 -8.99
CA ALA A 74 -20.42 -4.01 -9.60
C ALA A 74 -21.36 -3.29 -8.60
N GLN A 75 -21.24 -3.56 -7.29
CA GLN A 75 -22.01 -2.87 -6.25
C GLN A 75 -21.61 -1.40 -6.05
N LEU A 76 -20.44 -1.00 -6.56
CA LEU A 76 -19.98 0.38 -6.45
C LEU A 76 -20.83 1.35 -7.26
N ASP A 77 -21.56 0.85 -8.28
CA ASP A 77 -22.39 1.65 -9.21
C ASP A 77 -21.67 2.90 -9.72
N LEU A 78 -20.37 2.73 -9.97
CA LEU A 78 -19.52 3.82 -10.39
C LEU A 78 -19.60 3.94 -11.90
N HIS A 79 -20.11 5.05 -12.39
CA HIS A 79 -19.87 5.50 -13.76
C HIS A 79 -18.40 5.90 -13.90
N LEU A 80 -17.49 4.99 -13.54
CA LEU A 80 -16.04 5.20 -13.63
C LEU A 80 -15.65 5.24 -15.11
N GLY A 81 -15.76 6.42 -15.69
CA GLY A 81 -15.17 6.67 -16.99
C GLY A 81 -13.69 6.31 -16.95
N ALA A 82 -13.28 5.44 -17.86
CA ALA A 82 -11.91 5.25 -18.35
C ALA A 82 -10.81 4.66 -17.44
N HIS A 83 -10.93 4.51 -16.14
CA HIS A 83 -9.82 4.03 -15.30
C HIS A 83 -10.10 2.68 -14.64
N LYS A 84 -9.98 1.59 -15.39
CA LYS A 84 -10.09 0.21 -14.87
C LYS A 84 -9.15 -0.07 -13.69
N MET A 85 -7.96 0.53 -13.65
CA MET A 85 -7.00 0.39 -12.55
C MET A 85 -7.53 0.97 -11.22
N ALA A 86 -8.27 2.09 -11.27
CA ALA A 86 -8.87 2.67 -10.06
C ALA A 86 -9.95 1.76 -9.47
N VAL A 87 -10.65 0.98 -10.29
CA VAL A 87 -11.71 0.06 -9.84
C VAL A 87 -11.14 -1.09 -9.02
N ALA A 88 -10.03 -1.69 -9.46
CA ALA A 88 -9.38 -2.76 -8.73
C ALA A 88 -8.95 -2.31 -7.32
N ALA A 89 -8.45 -1.08 -7.17
CA ALA A 89 -8.04 -0.54 -5.87
C ALA A 89 -9.17 -0.56 -4.83
N TYR A 90 -10.43 -0.37 -5.24
CA TYR A 90 -11.58 -0.43 -4.35
C TYR A 90 -11.91 -1.84 -3.82
N ALA A 91 -11.29 -2.90 -4.35
CA ALA A 91 -11.54 -4.28 -3.90
C ALA A 91 -11.32 -4.45 -2.39
N ARG A 92 -10.32 -3.75 -1.80
CA ARG A 92 -10.03 -3.82 -0.36
C ARG A 92 -11.17 -3.32 0.54
N LEU A 93 -12.12 -2.55 0.04
CA LEU A 93 -13.28 -2.12 0.82
C LEU A 93 -14.24 -3.28 1.14
N PHE A 94 -14.17 -4.36 0.36
CA PHE A 94 -15.02 -5.55 0.49
C PHE A 94 -14.42 -6.64 1.38
N LEU A 95 -13.36 -6.37 2.13
CA LEU A 95 -12.68 -7.35 2.99
C LEU A 95 -13.64 -8.10 3.94
N THR A 96 -14.69 -7.44 4.42
CA THR A 96 -15.71 -8.07 5.29
C THR A 96 -16.58 -9.10 4.56
N GLN A 97 -16.69 -9.01 3.24
CA GLN A 97 -17.45 -9.95 2.41
C GLN A 97 -16.57 -11.07 1.84
N VAL A 98 -15.25 -10.83 1.78
CA VAL A 98 -14.25 -11.73 1.18
C VAL A 98 -13.73 -12.73 2.20
N LEU A 99 -13.50 -12.29 3.44
CA LEU A 99 -12.92 -13.13 4.47
C LEU A 99 -13.97 -13.87 5.30
N PRO A 100 -13.62 -15.05 5.85
CA PRO A 100 -14.51 -15.82 6.72
C PRO A 100 -15.06 -15.00 7.89
N GLU A 101 -16.29 -15.33 8.33
CA GLU A 101 -16.96 -14.58 9.41
C GLU A 101 -16.21 -14.64 10.74
N ASP A 102 -15.51 -15.73 11.01
CA ASP A 102 -14.69 -15.93 12.21
C ASP A 102 -13.33 -15.22 12.16
N CYS A 103 -12.96 -14.68 11.01
CA CYS A 103 -11.76 -13.87 10.86
C CYS A 103 -11.97 -12.47 11.47
N SER A 104 -11.40 -12.23 12.66
CA SER A 104 -11.55 -10.95 13.38
C SER A 104 -10.62 -9.84 12.88
N ARG A 105 -9.51 -10.18 12.22
CA ARG A 105 -8.51 -9.23 11.67
C ARG A 105 -7.84 -9.77 10.43
N VAL A 106 -7.34 -8.87 9.59
CA VAL A 106 -6.58 -9.21 8.39
C VAL A 106 -5.48 -8.17 8.17
N LEU A 107 -4.34 -8.59 7.67
CA LEU A 107 -3.31 -7.72 7.14
C LEU A 107 -3.50 -7.61 5.62
N TYR A 108 -3.94 -6.45 5.16
CA TYR A 108 -3.99 -6.14 3.74
C TYR A 108 -2.60 -5.63 3.28
N ILE A 109 -2.14 -6.11 2.12
CA ILE A 109 -0.82 -5.81 1.56
C ILE A 109 -0.97 -5.53 0.06
N ASP A 110 -0.40 -4.41 -0.42
CA ASP A 110 -0.32 -4.13 -1.86
C ASP A 110 0.71 -5.02 -2.56
N CYS A 111 0.49 -5.31 -3.84
CA CYS A 111 1.33 -6.20 -4.64
C CYS A 111 2.75 -5.67 -4.87
N ASP A 112 2.93 -4.35 -4.90
CA ASP A 112 4.21 -3.68 -5.13
C ASP A 112 5.02 -3.52 -3.82
N THR A 113 5.12 -4.61 -3.06
CA THR A 113 5.82 -4.64 -1.76
C THR A 113 6.80 -5.81 -1.66
N ILE A 114 7.75 -5.70 -0.75
CA ILE A 114 8.59 -6.82 -0.28
C ILE A 114 8.57 -6.84 1.24
N VAL A 115 8.25 -8.01 1.80
CA VAL A 115 8.26 -8.27 3.24
C VAL A 115 9.64 -8.79 3.63
N LYS A 116 10.38 -8.03 4.45
CA LYS A 116 11.76 -8.36 4.88
C LYS A 116 11.82 -8.79 6.35
N GLY A 117 10.80 -8.43 7.15
CA GLY A 117 10.79 -8.66 8.59
C GLY A 117 9.56 -9.40 9.09
N SER A 118 9.63 -9.80 10.35
CA SER A 118 8.50 -10.44 11.03
C SER A 118 7.33 -9.47 11.23
N LEU A 119 6.12 -9.94 10.96
CA LEU A 119 4.87 -9.22 11.16
C LEU A 119 4.16 -9.61 12.48
N ALA A 120 4.80 -10.47 13.30
CA ALA A 120 4.20 -11.01 14.52
C ALA A 120 3.85 -9.92 15.54
N GLU A 121 4.63 -8.85 15.61
CA GLU A 121 4.39 -7.72 16.52
C GLU A 121 3.11 -6.99 16.15
N ILE A 122 2.98 -6.52 14.90
CA ILE A 122 1.77 -5.80 14.47
C ILE A 122 0.56 -6.72 14.44
N TRP A 123 0.74 -8.01 14.14
CA TRP A 123 -0.37 -8.96 14.14
C TRP A 123 -1.04 -9.09 15.50
N LYS A 124 -0.27 -8.97 16.59
CA LYS A 124 -0.77 -9.06 17.97
C LYS A 124 -1.28 -7.73 18.53
N LEU A 125 -1.18 -6.64 17.77
CA LEU A 125 -1.55 -5.29 18.22
C LEU A 125 -3.02 -5.26 18.68
N PRO A 126 -3.31 -4.76 19.89
CA PRO A 126 -4.69 -4.58 20.35
C PRO A 126 -5.30 -3.36 19.65
N PHE A 127 -6.47 -3.52 19.05
CA PHE A 127 -7.15 -2.41 18.35
C PHE A 127 -7.80 -1.39 19.30
N GLY A 128 -8.21 -1.81 20.53
CA GLY A 128 -9.09 -0.96 21.34
C GLY A 128 -10.35 -0.56 20.55
N ASN A 129 -10.53 0.74 20.32
CA ASN A 129 -11.62 1.26 19.50
C ASN A 129 -11.21 1.56 18.04
N ALA A 130 -9.97 1.26 17.65
CA ALA A 130 -9.48 1.52 16.30
C ALA A 130 -10.09 0.57 15.27
N LEU A 131 -10.30 1.09 14.07
CA LEU A 131 -10.82 0.37 12.91
C LEU A 131 -9.70 -0.16 12.02
N ILE A 132 -8.58 0.56 11.99
CA ILE A 132 -7.39 0.23 11.21
C ILE A 132 -6.10 0.55 11.99
N ALA A 133 -5.02 -0.12 11.62
CA ALA A 133 -3.68 0.32 11.95
C ALA A 133 -2.84 0.35 10.65
N GLY A 134 -2.03 1.40 10.48
CA GLY A 134 -1.20 1.58 9.29
C GLY A 134 -0.18 2.70 9.48
N VAL A 135 0.69 2.88 8.49
CA VAL A 135 1.74 3.90 8.52
C VAL A 135 1.19 5.23 7.99
N GLN A 136 1.59 6.33 8.63
CA GLN A 136 1.22 7.67 8.17
C GLN A 136 1.83 7.95 6.80
N ASP A 137 0.97 8.36 5.85
CA ASP A 137 1.36 8.73 4.49
C ASP A 137 1.83 10.19 4.39
N THR A 138 2.46 10.50 3.29
CA THR A 138 2.92 11.85 2.92
C THR A 138 1.85 12.58 2.11
N VAL A 139 0.78 13.00 2.77
CA VAL A 139 -0.37 13.68 2.15
C VAL A 139 -0.61 15.02 2.83
N ASP A 140 -0.83 16.09 2.05
CA ASP A 140 -0.98 17.44 2.59
C ASP A 140 -2.33 17.69 3.30
N ASN A 141 -2.37 18.69 4.18
CA ASN A 141 -3.56 19.04 4.94
C ASN A 141 -4.74 19.53 4.07
N TYR A 142 -4.48 20.07 2.88
CA TYR A 142 -5.54 20.42 1.93
C TYR A 142 -6.31 19.20 1.48
N PHE A 143 -5.57 18.12 1.19
CA PHE A 143 -6.14 16.84 0.81
C PHE A 143 -7.00 16.23 1.93
N LEU A 144 -6.55 16.35 3.20
CA LEU A 144 -7.33 15.91 4.36
C LEU A 144 -8.69 16.62 4.42
N SER A 145 -8.70 17.93 4.23
CA SER A 145 -9.92 18.74 4.20
C SER A 145 -10.88 18.31 3.08
N ALA A 146 -10.34 17.98 1.91
CA ALA A 146 -11.13 17.57 0.74
C ALA A 146 -11.96 16.31 0.99
N ILE A 147 -11.47 15.39 1.83
CA ILE A 147 -12.20 14.16 2.22
C ILE A 147 -12.99 14.33 3.52
N GLY A 148 -12.98 15.52 4.14
CA GLY A 148 -13.67 15.80 5.40
C GLY A 148 -12.96 15.28 6.64
N LEU A 149 -11.65 15.05 6.57
CA LEU A 149 -10.83 14.67 7.71
C LEU A 149 -10.39 15.90 8.48
N GLU A 150 -10.39 15.81 9.82
CA GLU A 150 -9.91 16.89 10.68
C GLU A 150 -8.42 17.16 10.45
N LYS A 151 -8.06 18.45 10.44
CA LYS A 151 -6.68 18.88 10.29
C LYS A 151 -5.83 18.33 11.45
N GLY A 152 -4.64 17.85 11.12
CA GLY A 152 -3.69 17.30 12.10
C GLY A 152 -3.88 15.81 12.39
N LEU A 153 -4.96 15.17 11.94
CA LEU A 153 -5.05 13.71 12.02
C LEU A 153 -4.06 13.06 11.03
N PRO A 154 -3.35 12.01 11.48
CA PRO A 154 -2.45 11.29 10.58
C PRO A 154 -3.26 10.58 9.48
N TYR A 155 -2.95 10.87 8.22
CA TYR A 155 -3.52 10.16 7.09
C TYR A 155 -2.77 8.84 6.90
N ILE A 156 -3.49 7.72 6.79
CA ILE A 156 -2.89 6.39 6.71
C ILE A 156 -2.74 5.96 5.26
N ASN A 157 -1.55 5.47 4.91
CA ASN A 157 -1.34 4.82 3.62
C ASN A 157 -2.06 3.47 3.59
N ALA A 158 -2.87 3.25 2.56
CA ALA A 158 -3.73 2.07 2.46
C ALA A 158 -3.02 0.84 1.86
N GLY A 159 -1.77 0.95 1.44
CA GLY A 159 -1.02 -0.18 0.86
C GLY A 159 -0.67 -1.27 1.88
N ILE A 160 -0.54 -0.90 3.15
CA ILE A 160 -0.37 -1.84 4.27
C ILE A 160 -1.34 -1.45 5.38
N LEU A 161 -2.34 -2.28 5.60
CA LEU A 161 -3.36 -2.04 6.63
C LEU A 161 -3.59 -3.29 7.47
N LEU A 162 -3.41 -3.17 8.78
CA LEU A 162 -4.01 -4.12 9.70
C LEU A 162 -5.45 -3.66 9.98
N VAL A 163 -6.42 -4.49 9.59
CA VAL A 163 -7.84 -4.17 9.63
C VAL A 163 -8.55 -4.91 10.75
N ASN A 164 -9.36 -4.20 11.54
CA ASN A 164 -10.25 -4.75 12.54
C ASN A 164 -11.56 -5.18 11.86
N LEU A 165 -11.58 -6.40 11.32
CA LEU A 165 -12.75 -6.92 10.58
C LEU A 165 -13.98 -7.10 11.45
N GLU A 166 -13.79 -7.43 12.72
CA GLU A 166 -14.92 -7.55 13.68
C GLU A 166 -15.64 -6.19 13.81
N ALA A 167 -14.90 -5.12 14.02
CA ALA A 167 -15.47 -3.77 14.09
C ALA A 167 -16.06 -3.33 12.74
N TRP A 168 -15.38 -3.63 11.62
CA TRP A 168 -15.90 -3.31 10.28
C TRP A 168 -17.24 -3.97 10.00
N ARG A 169 -17.43 -5.24 10.38
CA ARG A 169 -18.70 -5.94 10.24
C ARG A 169 -19.77 -5.36 11.18
N LYS A 170 -19.44 -5.25 12.48
CA LYS A 170 -20.36 -4.75 13.51
C LYS A 170 -20.94 -3.38 13.16
N GLU A 171 -20.15 -2.50 12.58
CA GLU A 171 -20.53 -1.14 12.26
C GLU A 171 -20.92 -0.93 10.79
N ASN A 172 -20.95 -2.01 10.01
CA ASN A 172 -21.26 -2.00 8.58
C ASN A 172 -20.47 -0.94 7.80
N LEU A 173 -19.14 -0.98 7.93
CA LEU A 173 -18.28 0.01 7.31
C LEU A 173 -18.37 0.01 5.79
N LEU A 174 -18.67 -1.13 5.16
CA LEU A 174 -18.88 -1.16 3.71
C LEU A 174 -19.97 -0.17 3.26
N ALA A 175 -21.11 -0.13 3.97
CA ALA A 175 -22.16 0.84 3.65
C ALA A 175 -21.70 2.29 3.81
N GLN A 176 -20.84 2.56 4.80
CA GLN A 176 -20.25 3.90 5.01
C GLN A 176 -19.25 4.25 3.90
N PHE A 177 -18.41 3.31 3.48
CA PHE A 177 -17.51 3.49 2.32
C PHE A 177 -18.30 3.82 1.04
N LEU A 178 -19.34 3.04 0.74
CA LEU A 178 -20.23 3.29 -0.41
C LEU A 178 -20.92 4.65 -0.29
N GLY A 179 -21.27 5.07 0.93
CA GLY A 179 -21.82 6.40 1.21
C GLY A 179 -20.84 7.54 0.86
N VAL A 180 -19.55 7.39 1.22
CA VAL A 180 -18.49 8.34 0.85
C VAL A 180 -18.32 8.39 -0.66
N ILE A 181 -18.21 7.22 -1.31
CA ILE A 181 -18.04 7.14 -2.76
C ILE A 181 -19.19 7.84 -3.49
N ARG A 182 -20.44 7.60 -3.09
CA ARG A 182 -21.62 8.28 -3.67
C ARG A 182 -21.58 9.80 -3.45
N ARG A 183 -21.16 10.26 -2.24
CA ARG A 183 -21.05 11.69 -1.93
C ARG A 183 -20.08 12.43 -2.86
N PHE A 184 -19.06 11.75 -3.35
CA PHE A 184 -18.06 12.28 -4.27
C PHE A 184 -18.34 11.92 -5.74
N ASP A 185 -19.52 11.36 -6.03
CA ASP A 185 -19.90 10.91 -7.38
C ASP A 185 -18.82 10.01 -8.03
N GLY A 186 -18.25 9.11 -7.21
CA GLY A 186 -17.17 8.20 -7.62
C GLY A 186 -15.76 8.80 -7.63
N ASN A 187 -15.63 10.12 -7.53
CA ASN A 187 -14.34 10.83 -7.64
C ASN A 187 -13.74 11.17 -6.26
N VAL A 188 -13.65 10.18 -5.38
CA VAL A 188 -13.04 10.37 -4.07
C VAL A 188 -11.56 10.71 -4.23
N PRO A 189 -11.05 11.81 -3.63
CA PRO A 189 -9.62 12.10 -3.61
C PRO A 189 -8.82 10.92 -3.05
N ALA A 190 -7.79 10.45 -3.77
CA ALA A 190 -7.03 9.21 -3.51
C ALA A 190 -7.91 7.94 -3.43
N HIS A 191 -9.05 7.93 -4.12
CA HIS A 191 -9.87 6.74 -4.34
C HIS A 191 -10.22 5.96 -3.05
N ASP A 192 -9.85 4.70 -2.99
CA ASP A 192 -10.06 3.79 -1.86
C ASP A 192 -9.33 4.24 -0.58
N GLN A 193 -8.09 4.72 -0.70
CA GLN A 193 -7.32 5.24 0.42
C GLN A 193 -8.00 6.46 1.06
N GLY A 194 -8.51 7.40 0.26
CA GLY A 194 -9.30 8.53 0.73
C GLY A 194 -10.59 8.10 1.39
N THR A 195 -11.28 7.11 0.81
CA THR A 195 -12.51 6.54 1.34
C THR A 195 -12.29 5.91 2.72
N ILE A 196 -11.26 5.08 2.88
CA ILE A 196 -10.90 4.45 4.15
C ILE A 196 -10.57 5.52 5.20
N ASN A 197 -9.74 6.50 4.84
CA ASN A 197 -9.35 7.56 5.77
C ASN A 197 -10.52 8.43 6.19
N ALA A 198 -11.45 8.76 5.27
CA ALA A 198 -12.64 9.54 5.59
C ALA A 198 -13.57 8.83 6.57
N VAL A 199 -13.78 7.52 6.40
CA VAL A 199 -14.68 6.73 7.26
C VAL A 199 -14.03 6.39 8.60
N CYS A 200 -12.76 5.96 8.59
CA CYS A 200 -12.07 5.57 9.83
C CYS A 200 -11.79 6.76 10.77
N GLY A 201 -11.72 7.99 10.23
CA GLY A 201 -11.58 9.21 11.04
C GLY A 201 -10.41 9.13 12.02
N ALA A 202 -10.65 9.49 13.28
CA ALA A 202 -9.66 9.40 14.36
C ALA A 202 -9.45 7.96 14.89
N ARG A 203 -10.25 6.98 14.45
CA ARG A 203 -10.21 5.59 14.94
C ARG A 203 -9.15 4.76 14.23
N ARG A 204 -7.90 5.19 14.35
CA ARG A 204 -6.73 4.58 13.72
C ARG A 204 -5.56 4.47 14.69
N ILE A 205 -4.68 3.51 14.43
CA ILE A 205 -3.38 3.38 15.11
C ILE A 205 -2.30 3.67 14.08
N VAL A 206 -1.38 4.56 14.41
CA VAL A 206 -0.20 4.84 13.58
C VAL A 206 0.88 3.80 13.91
N LEU A 207 1.26 3.01 12.92
CA LEU A 207 2.33 2.01 13.04
C LEU A 207 3.72 2.66 12.89
N PRO A 208 4.77 2.03 13.42
CA PRO A 208 6.14 2.39 13.09
C PRO A 208 6.37 2.34 11.57
N VAL A 209 7.10 3.32 11.05
CA VAL A 209 7.25 3.52 9.59
C VAL A 209 7.90 2.34 8.87
N ARG A 210 8.68 1.50 9.58
CA ARG A 210 9.29 0.28 9.03
C ARG A 210 8.28 -0.72 8.43
N TYR A 211 7.00 -0.64 8.82
CA TYR A 211 5.95 -1.56 8.33
C TYR A 211 5.29 -1.10 7.03
N ASN A 212 5.67 0.05 6.49
CA ASN A 212 5.29 0.49 5.15
C ASN A 212 6.26 1.58 4.69
N LEU A 213 7.50 1.19 4.39
CA LEU A 213 8.56 2.09 3.99
C LEU A 213 8.43 2.41 2.49
N THR A 214 7.74 3.51 2.17
CA THR A 214 7.49 3.92 0.79
C THR A 214 8.72 4.55 0.14
N SER A 215 8.78 4.55 -1.21
CA SER A 215 9.93 5.05 -2.00
C SER A 215 10.32 6.50 -1.65
N ASN A 216 9.35 7.35 -1.32
CA ASN A 216 9.62 8.75 -0.94
C ASN A 216 10.47 8.88 0.33
N LEU A 217 10.41 7.91 1.24
CA LEU A 217 11.14 7.93 2.50
C LEU A 217 12.63 7.66 2.31
N TYR A 218 13.01 6.98 1.24
CA TYR A 218 14.41 6.88 0.82
C TYR A 218 14.92 8.16 0.15
N SER A 219 13.99 8.95 -0.41
CA SER A 219 14.34 10.13 -1.21
C SER A 219 14.49 11.40 -0.38
N PHE A 220 13.81 11.55 0.76
CA PHE A 220 13.74 12.81 1.50
C PHE A 220 13.93 12.63 3.01
N SER A 221 14.53 13.65 3.64
CA SER A 221 14.58 13.73 5.10
C SER A 221 13.20 14.00 5.72
N ALA A 222 12.99 13.60 6.98
CA ALA A 222 11.76 13.87 7.73
C ALA A 222 11.38 15.37 7.71
N LYS A 223 12.38 16.24 7.86
CA LYS A 223 12.20 17.70 7.79
C LYS A 223 11.70 18.15 6.41
N THR A 224 12.24 17.58 5.34
CA THR A 224 11.84 17.91 3.98
C THR A 224 10.44 17.40 3.69
N ILE A 225 10.12 16.16 4.07
CA ILE A 225 8.78 15.58 3.96
C ILE A 225 7.75 16.49 4.64
N ARG A 226 7.94 16.83 5.91
CA ARG A 226 7.03 17.72 6.62
C ARG A 226 6.79 19.05 5.90
N ARG A 227 7.81 19.60 5.29
CA ARG A 227 7.72 20.89 4.55
C ARG A 227 7.05 20.78 3.20
N ILE A 228 7.35 19.73 2.44
CA ILE A 228 6.79 19.52 1.09
C ILE A 228 5.28 19.24 1.19
N TYR A 229 4.88 18.43 2.16
CA TYR A 229 3.49 18.01 2.35
C TYR A 229 2.72 18.82 3.40
N PHE A 230 3.31 19.89 3.93
CA PHE A 230 2.67 20.79 4.93
C PHE A 230 2.13 20.04 6.15
N LEU A 231 2.86 19.02 6.61
CA LEU A 231 2.44 18.19 7.74
C LEU A 231 2.75 18.85 9.08
N ASP A 232 1.76 18.89 9.97
CA ASP A 232 1.93 19.39 11.35
C ASP A 232 2.84 18.43 12.15
N SER A 233 2.70 17.11 11.96
CA SER A 233 3.50 16.07 12.58
C SER A 233 3.87 14.96 11.59
N TYR A 234 5.01 14.34 11.79
CA TYR A 234 5.49 13.17 11.04
C TYR A 234 6.53 12.42 11.88
N TYR A 235 6.93 11.25 11.46
CA TYR A 235 8.02 10.50 12.09
C TYR A 235 9.29 11.33 12.22
N SER A 236 10.09 11.06 13.25
CA SER A 236 11.40 11.69 13.43
C SER A 236 12.42 11.20 12.38
N GLN A 237 13.54 11.91 12.21
CA GLN A 237 14.62 11.44 11.35
C GLN A 237 15.19 10.10 11.86
N ASN A 238 15.31 9.94 13.18
CA ASN A 238 15.78 8.69 13.76
C ASN A 238 14.85 7.51 13.45
N ASP A 239 13.53 7.73 13.44
CA ASP A 239 12.56 6.69 13.06
C ASP A 239 12.74 6.29 11.59
N LEU A 240 12.97 7.26 10.70
CA LEU A 240 13.22 7.00 9.28
C LEU A 240 14.53 6.24 9.08
N ASP A 241 15.61 6.70 9.70
CA ASP A 241 16.93 6.09 9.57
C ASP A 241 16.93 4.65 10.09
N ALA A 242 16.28 4.40 11.22
CA ALA A 242 16.11 3.05 11.76
C ALA A 242 15.27 2.16 10.85
N ALA A 243 14.20 2.69 10.26
CA ALA A 243 13.35 1.96 9.33
C ALA A 243 14.05 1.64 8.01
N ILE A 244 14.89 2.56 7.49
CA ILE A 244 15.70 2.33 6.29
C ILE A 244 16.76 1.25 6.55
N ALA A 245 17.36 1.25 7.75
CA ALA A 245 18.36 0.25 8.11
C ALA A 245 17.76 -1.16 8.29
N ASP A 246 16.52 -1.27 8.83
CA ASP A 246 15.84 -2.53 9.08
C ASP A 246 14.34 -2.45 8.72
N PRO A 247 14.00 -2.40 7.41
CA PRO A 247 12.60 -2.35 6.98
C PRO A 247 11.90 -3.70 7.20
N ALA A 248 10.68 -3.66 7.73
CA ALA A 248 9.83 -4.86 7.78
C ALA A 248 9.07 -5.06 6.48
N ILE A 249 8.55 -3.97 5.89
CA ILE A 249 7.91 -3.98 4.56
C ILE A 249 8.40 -2.77 3.77
N VAL A 250 8.96 -3.02 2.59
CA VAL A 250 9.28 -1.99 1.59
C VAL A 250 8.14 -1.93 0.59
N HIS A 251 7.64 -0.71 0.31
CA HIS A 251 6.55 -0.47 -0.61
C HIS A 251 7.04 0.42 -1.77
N PHE A 252 7.09 -0.14 -2.96
CA PHE A 252 7.65 0.47 -4.16
C PHE A 252 6.66 1.43 -4.83
N THR A 253 6.26 2.46 -4.11
CA THR A 253 5.37 3.49 -4.65
C THR A 253 6.05 4.27 -5.77
N THR A 254 5.23 4.82 -6.69
CA THR A 254 5.74 5.67 -7.76
C THR A 254 6.45 6.90 -7.19
N GLY A 255 7.65 7.20 -7.68
CA GLY A 255 8.46 8.32 -7.19
C GLY A 255 9.75 8.52 -7.97
N LEU A 256 10.66 9.32 -7.40
CA LEU A 256 11.94 9.69 -8.04
C LEU A 256 12.82 8.46 -8.36
N LEU A 257 12.77 7.44 -7.52
CA LEU A 257 13.64 6.27 -7.61
C LEU A 257 13.23 5.26 -8.69
N GLY A 258 12.00 5.37 -9.25
CA GLY A 258 11.42 4.38 -10.14
C GLY A 258 11.03 3.08 -9.42
N ARG A 259 10.24 2.25 -10.07
CA ARG A 259 9.86 0.95 -9.53
C ARG A 259 10.94 -0.09 -9.82
N PRO A 260 11.18 -1.09 -8.95
CA PRO A 260 12.32 -2.00 -9.09
C PRO A 260 12.31 -2.81 -10.38
N TRP A 261 11.15 -3.12 -10.94
CA TRP A 261 10.97 -3.86 -12.20
C TRP A 261 11.04 -2.99 -13.46
N GLU A 262 11.28 -1.68 -13.32
CA GLU A 262 11.41 -0.76 -14.43
C GLU A 262 12.89 -0.50 -14.79
N GLU A 263 13.13 -0.21 -16.06
CA GLU A 263 14.41 0.26 -16.54
C GLU A 263 14.77 1.59 -15.87
N GLY A 264 16.06 1.79 -15.56
CA GLY A 264 16.54 3.03 -14.94
C GLY A 264 16.08 3.27 -13.50
N SER A 265 15.51 2.26 -12.82
CA SER A 265 15.24 2.35 -11.39
C SER A 265 16.52 2.40 -10.57
N THR A 266 16.62 3.39 -9.67
CA THR A 266 17.72 3.58 -8.71
C THR A 266 17.31 3.29 -7.28
N HIS A 267 16.20 2.57 -7.08
CA HIS A 267 15.68 2.25 -5.75
C HIS A 267 16.68 1.38 -4.96
N PRO A 268 17.07 1.74 -3.72
CA PRO A 268 18.06 0.99 -2.93
C PRO A 268 17.70 -0.49 -2.75
N GLU A 269 16.42 -0.80 -2.60
CA GLU A 269 15.90 -2.16 -2.41
C GLU A 269 15.55 -2.87 -3.74
N ARG A 270 15.98 -2.31 -4.89
CA ARG A 270 15.69 -2.89 -6.21
C ARG A 270 16.14 -4.32 -6.33
N GLN A 271 17.37 -4.63 -5.91
CA GLN A 271 17.93 -5.97 -6.06
C GLN A 271 17.16 -7.00 -5.23
N VAL A 272 16.76 -6.63 -4.02
CA VAL A 272 15.95 -7.51 -3.14
C VAL A 272 14.62 -7.90 -3.81
N PHE A 273 13.98 -6.94 -4.48
CA PHE A 273 12.75 -7.21 -5.25
C PHE A 273 13.02 -8.13 -6.44
N LEU A 274 14.07 -7.85 -7.22
CA LEU A 274 14.40 -8.64 -8.41
C LEU A 274 14.80 -10.08 -8.04
N ASP A 275 15.51 -10.28 -6.94
CA ASP A 275 15.87 -11.61 -6.43
C ASP A 275 14.60 -12.38 -6.01
N ALA A 276 13.65 -11.72 -5.35
CA ALA A 276 12.38 -12.34 -4.98
C ALA A 276 11.56 -12.69 -6.24
N LEU A 277 11.49 -11.78 -7.23
CA LEU A 277 10.79 -12.05 -8.50
C LEU A 277 11.45 -13.20 -9.27
N ALA A 278 12.80 -13.24 -9.32
CA ALA A 278 13.55 -14.30 -9.99
C ALA A 278 13.29 -15.68 -9.38
N ALA A 279 12.94 -15.75 -8.11
CA ALA A 279 12.59 -16.99 -7.41
C ALA A 279 11.12 -17.43 -7.61
N THR A 280 10.35 -16.70 -8.39
CA THR A 280 8.97 -17.04 -8.76
C THR A 280 8.89 -17.62 -10.19
N PRO A 281 7.75 -18.21 -10.60
CA PRO A 281 7.54 -18.64 -11.99
C PRO A 281 7.69 -17.50 -13.03
N TRP A 282 7.66 -16.26 -12.61
CA TRP A 282 7.85 -15.09 -13.46
C TRP A 282 9.28 -14.56 -13.51
N GLY A 283 10.25 -15.31 -13.00
CA GLY A 283 11.66 -14.86 -12.89
C GLY A 283 12.37 -14.52 -14.20
N ALA A 284 11.83 -14.96 -15.35
CA ALA A 284 12.37 -14.66 -16.67
C ALA A 284 11.73 -13.40 -17.32
N LEU A 285 10.83 -12.69 -16.63
CA LEU A 285 10.22 -11.49 -17.18
C LEU A 285 11.25 -10.38 -17.41
N PRO A 286 11.22 -9.73 -18.60
CA PRO A 286 12.09 -8.57 -18.85
C PRO A 286 11.67 -7.38 -17.99
N LEU A 287 12.62 -6.48 -17.75
CA LEU A 287 12.32 -5.20 -17.13
C LEU A 287 11.28 -4.44 -17.98
N GLN A 288 10.39 -3.73 -17.30
CA GLN A 288 9.41 -2.88 -17.96
C GLN A 288 10.04 -1.53 -18.34
N PRO A 289 9.56 -0.88 -19.39
CA PRO A 289 9.97 0.50 -19.69
C PRO A 289 9.70 1.42 -18.50
N ASP A 290 10.57 2.42 -18.32
CA ASP A 290 10.40 3.46 -17.31
C ASP A 290 9.08 4.21 -17.49
N SER A 291 8.11 3.98 -16.61
CA SER A 291 6.76 4.57 -16.65
C SER A 291 6.68 6.01 -16.14
N ARG A 292 7.77 6.57 -15.61
CA ARG A 292 7.78 7.95 -15.12
C ARG A 292 7.50 8.94 -16.26
N TYR A 293 6.59 9.88 -16.04
CA TYR A 293 6.32 10.94 -17.03
C TYR A 293 7.53 11.89 -17.14
N PHE A 294 7.62 12.60 -18.27
CA PHE A 294 8.80 13.43 -18.61
C PHE A 294 9.22 14.39 -17.48
N GLY A 295 8.26 15.09 -16.86
CA GLY A 295 8.57 15.99 -15.74
C GLY A 295 9.22 15.29 -14.54
N LEU A 296 8.74 14.09 -14.20
CA LEU A 296 9.33 13.29 -13.11
C LEU A 296 10.74 12.80 -13.48
N LYS A 297 10.99 12.43 -14.75
CA LYS A 297 12.34 12.08 -15.24
C LYS A 297 13.28 13.26 -15.12
N CYS A 298 12.86 14.48 -15.44
CA CYS A 298 13.66 15.68 -15.23
C CYS A 298 13.98 15.88 -13.74
N PHE A 299 13.00 15.71 -12.84
CA PHE A 299 13.22 15.80 -11.39
C PHE A 299 14.18 14.71 -10.89
N THR A 300 14.08 13.49 -11.41
CA THR A 300 14.99 12.40 -11.08
C THR A 300 16.42 12.78 -11.50
N PHE A 301 16.60 13.29 -12.70
CA PHE A 301 17.91 13.75 -13.16
C PHE A 301 18.53 14.80 -12.22
N PHE A 302 17.76 15.81 -11.80
CA PHE A 302 18.22 16.79 -10.83
C PHE A 302 18.49 16.16 -9.45
N TYR A 303 17.66 15.22 -9.00
CA TYR A 303 17.86 14.49 -7.74
C TYR A 303 19.20 13.74 -7.72
N GLU A 304 19.58 13.13 -8.83
CA GLU A 304 20.81 12.32 -8.96
C GLU A 304 22.07 13.16 -9.15
N HIS A 305 21.98 14.34 -9.77
CA HIS A 305 23.14 15.14 -10.18
C HIS A 305 23.34 16.44 -9.39
N CYS A 306 22.34 16.88 -8.62
CA CYS A 306 22.48 18.07 -7.78
C CYS A 306 22.84 17.73 -6.33
N PRO A 307 23.56 18.61 -5.62
CA PRO A 307 23.72 18.47 -4.18
C PRO A 307 22.36 18.36 -3.49
N ARG A 308 22.21 17.38 -2.60
CA ARG A 308 20.94 17.02 -1.95
C ARG A 308 20.20 18.24 -1.37
N GLY A 309 20.90 19.10 -0.64
CA GLY A 309 20.30 20.29 -0.04
C GLY A 309 19.75 21.28 -1.06
N LEU A 310 20.44 21.45 -2.21
CA LEU A 310 19.97 22.31 -3.30
C LEU A 310 18.73 21.73 -3.97
N PHE A 311 18.73 20.43 -4.27
CA PHE A 311 17.58 19.75 -4.83
C PHE A 311 16.35 19.88 -3.92
N GLU A 312 16.49 19.55 -2.62
CA GLU A 312 15.39 19.65 -1.65
C GLU A 312 14.87 21.08 -1.51
N PHE A 313 15.77 22.09 -1.56
CA PHE A 313 15.36 23.49 -1.54
C PHE A 313 14.52 23.87 -2.77
N LEU A 314 14.97 23.51 -3.99
CA LEU A 314 14.27 23.81 -5.23
C LEU A 314 12.94 23.07 -5.32
N TYR A 315 12.93 21.78 -5.02
CA TYR A 315 11.74 20.94 -5.04
C TYR A 315 10.66 21.44 -4.07
N ARG A 316 11.06 21.77 -2.84
CA ARG A 316 10.17 22.35 -1.84
C ARG A 316 9.54 23.67 -2.30
N ASN A 317 10.33 24.59 -2.86
CA ASN A 317 9.79 25.87 -3.32
C ASN A 317 8.85 25.68 -4.51
N LEU A 318 9.11 24.75 -5.39
CA LEU A 318 8.21 24.41 -6.48
C LEU A 318 6.88 23.84 -5.93
N CYS A 319 6.93 22.88 -5.01
CA CYS A 319 5.73 22.33 -4.37
C CYS A 319 4.91 23.43 -3.68
N TRP A 320 5.58 24.35 -2.98
CA TRP A 320 4.94 25.47 -2.32
C TRP A 320 4.24 26.41 -3.33
N MET A 321 4.91 26.77 -4.43
CA MET A 321 4.31 27.59 -5.50
C MET A 321 3.10 26.91 -6.15
N LEU A 322 3.17 25.59 -6.35
CA LEU A 322 2.05 24.81 -6.90
C LEU A 322 0.88 24.70 -5.91
N HIS A 323 1.18 24.65 -4.62
CA HIS A 323 0.15 24.64 -3.58
C HIS A 323 -0.59 25.97 -3.48
N LEU A 324 0.09 27.11 -3.61
CA LEU A 324 -0.54 28.43 -3.61
C LEU A 324 -1.45 28.71 -4.84
N ARG A 325 -1.35 27.87 -5.87
CA ARG A 325 -2.19 27.99 -7.09
C ARG A 325 -3.47 27.16 -7.04
N LYS A 326 -3.65 26.36 -5.98
CA LYS A 326 -4.85 25.57 -5.71
C LYS A 326 -5.78 26.31 -4.75
#